data_dd96fa007e4ccad349aaa94844e69e52
#
_entry.id   dd96fa007e4ccad349aaa94844e69e52
#
_cell.length_a   1.000
_cell.length_b   1.000
_cell.length_c   1.000
_cell.angle_alpha   90.00
_cell.angle_beta   90.00
_cell.angle_gamma   90.00
#
_symmetry.space_group_name_H-M   'P 1'
#
loop_
_entity.id
_entity.type
_entity.pdbx_description
1 polymer ?
#
loop_
_entity_poly.entity_id
_entity_poly.type
_entity_poly.pdbx_seq_one_letter_code
_entity_poly.pdbx_strand_id
1 'polypeptide(L)'
;MYGGAAGGGKSDALLMGALQYVDVPGYAAIIFRRTFADLALPGALMDRAHEWLGPTPARWNERDKTWHFPSGATLTFGYLDTARDKFRYQSAEFQAILFDELTQFPQASYRYLFSRLRRLEGVDIPLRMRAASNPGGEGHEWVRQRFMIEGPDKGRVFIPAKLSDNPYLDQAEYEASLSEL
;
A
#
# COMPACT_ATOMS: atom_id res chain seq x y z
N MET A 1 8.26 1.45 5.88
CA MET A 1 7.80 2.42 4.88
C MET A 1 8.84 2.51 3.78
N TYR A 2 8.43 2.52 2.52
CA TYR A 2 9.24 2.83 1.35
C TYR A 2 9.03 4.29 1.00
N GLY A 3 10.08 5.09 0.91
CA GLY A 3 9.97 6.53 0.65
C GLY A 3 11.08 7.05 -0.24
N GLY A 4 10.80 8.07 -1.05
CA GLY A 4 11.81 8.71 -1.88
C GLY A 4 11.32 9.05 -3.29
N ALA A 5 12.20 8.94 -4.28
CA ALA A 5 11.95 9.38 -5.64
C ALA A 5 10.74 8.68 -6.30
N ALA A 6 10.05 9.40 -7.19
CA ALA A 6 9.11 8.80 -8.13
C ALA A 6 9.86 7.79 -9.02
N GLY A 7 9.17 6.80 -9.56
CA GLY A 7 9.80 5.78 -10.41
C GLY A 7 10.63 4.71 -9.69
N GLY A 8 10.84 4.79 -8.37
CA GLY A 8 11.64 3.85 -7.60
C GLY A 8 10.98 2.50 -7.28
N GLY A 9 9.94 2.06 -8.00
CA GLY A 9 9.29 0.75 -7.80
C GLY A 9 8.51 0.59 -6.49
N LYS A 10 8.21 1.68 -5.78
CA LYS A 10 7.59 1.63 -4.44
C LYS A 10 6.21 0.99 -4.40
N SER A 11 5.35 1.30 -5.38
CA SER A 11 3.98 0.75 -5.46
C SER A 11 3.99 -0.74 -5.78
N ASP A 12 4.91 -1.19 -6.64
CA ASP A 12 5.10 -2.63 -6.91
C ASP A 12 5.60 -3.36 -5.67
N ALA A 13 6.57 -2.81 -4.94
CA ALA A 13 7.04 -3.37 -3.68
C ALA A 13 5.93 -3.43 -2.62
N LEU A 14 5.01 -2.46 -2.63
CA LEU A 14 3.84 -2.45 -1.75
C LEU A 14 2.87 -3.58 -2.11
N LEU A 15 2.58 -3.75 -3.40
CA LEU A 15 1.73 -4.84 -3.91
C LEU A 15 2.33 -6.21 -3.59
N MET A 16 3.64 -6.43 -3.83
CA MET A 16 4.35 -7.64 -3.43
C MET A 16 4.20 -7.91 -1.92
N GLY A 17 4.31 -6.84 -1.12
CA GLY A 17 4.14 -6.94 0.33
C GLY A 17 2.74 -7.36 0.77
N ALA A 18 1.70 -6.99 0.02
CA ALA A 18 0.32 -7.41 0.27
C ALA A 18 0.08 -8.87 -0.13
N LEU A 19 0.77 -9.34 -1.16
CA LEU A 19 0.64 -10.70 -1.68
C LEU A 19 1.42 -11.76 -0.88
N GLN A 20 2.21 -11.34 0.10
CA GLN A 20 3.21 -12.20 0.77
C GLN A 20 2.61 -13.46 1.45
N TYR A 21 1.35 -13.41 1.86
CA TYR A 21 0.69 -14.50 2.60
C TYR A 21 -0.64 -14.95 1.96
N VAL A 22 -0.80 -14.73 0.66
CA VAL A 22 -2.06 -15.10 -0.04
C VAL A 22 -2.32 -16.61 -0.13
N ASP A 23 -1.33 -17.44 0.18
CA ASP A 23 -1.48 -18.88 0.30
C ASP A 23 -1.96 -19.33 1.69
N VAL A 24 -2.05 -18.40 2.65
CA VAL A 24 -2.49 -18.68 4.02
C VAL A 24 -4.00 -18.52 4.10
N PRO A 25 -4.74 -19.57 4.51
CA PRO A 25 -6.19 -19.51 4.66
C PRO A 25 -6.65 -18.38 5.59
N GLY A 26 -7.61 -17.58 5.11
CA GLY A 26 -8.18 -16.48 5.89
C GLY A 26 -7.34 -15.19 5.94
N TYR A 27 -6.14 -15.18 5.33
CA TYR A 27 -5.36 -13.94 5.23
C TYR A 27 -6.13 -12.86 4.48
N ALA A 28 -6.17 -11.67 5.05
CA ALA A 28 -6.79 -10.50 4.45
C ALA A 28 -5.82 -9.32 4.42
N ALA A 29 -5.54 -8.82 3.23
CA ALA A 29 -4.78 -7.61 3.00
C ALA A 29 -5.66 -6.51 2.40
N ILE A 30 -5.36 -5.25 2.72
CA ILE A 30 -5.97 -4.09 2.07
C ILE A 30 -4.91 -3.06 1.72
N ILE A 31 -5.02 -2.50 0.50
CA ILE A 31 -4.20 -1.38 0.04
C ILE A 31 -5.08 -0.16 -0.11
N PHE A 32 -4.65 0.94 0.48
CA PHE A 32 -5.35 2.23 0.43
C PHE A 32 -4.66 3.22 -0.51
N ARG A 33 -5.47 3.92 -1.28
CA ARG A 33 -5.15 5.18 -1.97
C ARG A 33 -6.07 6.29 -1.46
N ARG A 34 -5.72 7.55 -1.74
CA ARG A 34 -6.52 8.70 -1.31
C ARG A 34 -7.90 8.67 -1.94
N THR A 35 -7.98 8.48 -3.26
CA THR A 35 -9.25 8.37 -3.99
C THR A 35 -9.35 7.03 -4.74
N PHE A 36 -10.58 6.66 -5.08
CA PHE A 36 -10.79 5.48 -5.93
C PHE A 36 -10.25 5.70 -7.34
N ALA A 37 -10.38 6.92 -7.87
CA ALA A 37 -9.86 7.26 -9.18
C ALA A 37 -8.34 6.98 -9.27
N ASP A 38 -7.57 7.34 -8.25
CA ASP A 38 -6.12 7.11 -8.21
C ASP A 38 -5.75 5.62 -8.22
N LEU A 39 -6.62 4.74 -7.72
CA LEU A 39 -6.41 3.28 -7.76
C LEU A 39 -6.60 2.70 -9.16
N ALA A 40 -7.52 3.29 -9.94
CA ALA A 40 -8.01 2.76 -11.22
C ALA A 40 -7.33 3.39 -12.45
N LEU A 41 -6.41 4.33 -12.26
CA LEU A 41 -5.67 4.91 -13.39
C LEU A 41 -4.81 3.86 -14.11
N PRO A 42 -4.60 4.01 -15.44
CA PRO A 42 -3.68 3.15 -16.17
C PRO A 42 -2.28 3.12 -15.51
N GLY A 43 -1.74 1.92 -15.31
CA GLY A 43 -0.48 1.70 -14.62
C GLY A 43 -0.52 1.89 -13.09
N ALA A 44 -1.69 2.23 -12.51
CA ALA A 44 -1.86 2.29 -11.06
C ALA A 44 -1.96 0.90 -10.43
N LEU A 45 -2.11 0.85 -9.10
CA LEU A 45 -2.04 -0.40 -8.33
C LEU A 45 -3.07 -1.45 -8.74
N MET A 46 -4.31 -1.06 -9.08
CA MET A 46 -5.32 -2.03 -9.52
C MET A 46 -4.98 -2.60 -10.89
N ASP A 47 -4.56 -1.76 -11.82
CA ASP A 47 -4.13 -2.18 -13.16
C ASP A 47 -2.94 -3.14 -13.07
N ARG A 48 -1.93 -2.79 -12.28
CA ARG A 48 -0.78 -3.65 -11.99
C ARG A 48 -1.19 -4.99 -11.35
N ALA A 49 -2.14 -4.96 -10.41
CA ALA A 49 -2.65 -6.19 -9.81
C ALA A 49 -3.39 -7.06 -10.83
N HIS A 50 -4.14 -6.48 -11.76
CA HIS A 50 -4.77 -7.23 -12.85
C HIS A 50 -3.75 -7.88 -13.78
N GLU A 51 -2.68 -7.15 -14.12
CA GLU A 51 -1.58 -7.71 -14.91
C GLU A 51 -0.93 -8.93 -14.23
N TRP A 52 -0.65 -8.84 -12.93
CA TRP A 52 0.04 -9.91 -12.20
C TRP A 52 -0.87 -11.07 -11.83
N LEU A 53 -2.12 -10.81 -11.44
CA LEU A 53 -3.03 -11.82 -10.91
C LEU A 53 -3.95 -12.42 -11.97
N GLY A 54 -4.18 -11.72 -13.09
CA GLY A 54 -5.02 -12.20 -14.17
C GLY A 54 -4.66 -13.58 -14.71
N PRO A 55 -3.35 -13.92 -14.89
CA PRO A 55 -2.93 -15.25 -15.31
C PRO A 55 -3.01 -16.33 -14.21
N THR A 56 -3.35 -15.98 -12.98
CA THR A 56 -3.39 -16.88 -11.83
C THR A 56 -4.80 -17.44 -11.57
N PRO A 57 -4.95 -18.44 -10.68
CA PRO A 57 -6.27 -18.92 -10.25
C PRO A 57 -7.05 -17.92 -9.37
N ALA A 58 -6.48 -16.76 -9.01
CA ALA A 58 -7.16 -15.73 -8.24
C ALA A 58 -8.35 -15.15 -9.05
N ARG A 59 -9.40 -14.73 -8.34
CA ARG A 59 -10.62 -14.20 -8.96
C ARG A 59 -10.90 -12.78 -8.48
N TRP A 60 -11.13 -11.89 -9.42
CA TRP A 60 -11.51 -10.51 -9.16
C TRP A 60 -13.02 -10.37 -8.89
N ASN A 61 -13.37 -9.64 -7.83
CA ASN A 61 -14.73 -9.20 -7.56
C ASN A 61 -14.79 -7.67 -7.78
N GLU A 62 -15.40 -7.28 -8.88
CA GLU A 62 -15.51 -5.87 -9.28
C GLU A 62 -16.34 -5.03 -8.30
N ARG A 63 -17.37 -5.61 -7.71
CA ARG A 63 -18.23 -4.90 -6.75
C ARG A 63 -17.48 -4.49 -5.49
N ASP A 64 -16.72 -5.46 -4.94
CA ASP A 64 -16.05 -5.28 -3.64
C ASP A 64 -14.59 -4.84 -3.81
N LYS A 65 -14.13 -4.69 -5.08
CA LYS A 65 -12.74 -4.33 -5.42
C LYS A 65 -11.72 -5.24 -4.72
N THR A 66 -11.99 -6.54 -4.78
CA THR A 66 -11.26 -7.56 -4.03
C THR A 66 -10.86 -8.73 -4.90
N TRP A 67 -9.59 -9.12 -4.82
CA TRP A 67 -9.09 -10.39 -5.31
C TRP A 67 -9.31 -11.47 -4.27
N HIS A 68 -9.88 -12.60 -4.70
CA HIS A 68 -10.06 -13.81 -3.90
C HIS A 68 -9.10 -14.89 -4.40
N PHE A 69 -8.31 -15.45 -3.49
CA PHE A 69 -7.33 -16.48 -3.78
C PHE A 69 -7.90 -17.89 -3.47
N PRO A 70 -7.38 -18.96 -4.11
CA PRO A 70 -7.83 -20.34 -3.84
C PRO A 70 -7.73 -20.76 -2.38
N SER A 71 -6.79 -20.19 -1.63
CA SER A 71 -6.62 -20.41 -0.19
C SER A 71 -7.77 -19.84 0.66
N GLY A 72 -8.63 -18.98 0.10
CA GLY A 72 -9.59 -18.17 0.83
C GLY A 72 -9.01 -16.81 1.31
N ALA A 73 -7.74 -16.53 1.02
CA ALA A 73 -7.17 -15.21 1.27
C ALA A 73 -7.78 -14.14 0.36
N THR A 74 -7.66 -12.87 0.79
CA THR A 74 -8.18 -11.73 0.03
C THR A 74 -7.19 -10.59 -0.04
N LEU A 75 -7.23 -9.86 -1.17
CA LEU A 75 -6.57 -8.56 -1.34
C LEU A 75 -7.62 -7.54 -1.80
N THR A 76 -7.90 -6.58 -0.95
CA THR A 76 -8.89 -5.52 -1.20
C THR A 76 -8.21 -4.19 -1.55
N PHE A 77 -8.80 -3.44 -2.45
CA PHE A 77 -8.41 -2.05 -2.74
C PHE A 77 -9.43 -1.10 -2.11
N GLY A 78 -8.93 -0.22 -1.23
CA GLY A 78 -9.75 0.72 -0.50
C GLY A 78 -9.31 2.17 -0.73
N TYR A 79 -10.17 3.12 -0.38
CA TYR A 79 -9.86 4.53 -0.43
C TYR A 79 -10.38 5.27 0.80
N LEU A 80 -9.76 6.42 1.09
CA LEU A 80 -10.08 7.28 2.23
C LEU A 80 -10.06 8.74 1.78
N ASP A 81 -11.05 9.12 1.00
CA ASP A 81 -11.17 10.47 0.44
C ASP A 81 -11.50 11.50 1.53
N THR A 82 -12.38 11.14 2.45
CA THR A 82 -12.77 11.96 3.58
C THR A 82 -12.34 11.37 4.92
N ALA A 83 -12.32 12.19 5.97
CA ALA A 83 -12.02 11.74 7.32
C ALA A 83 -13.02 10.70 7.86
N ARG A 84 -14.23 10.63 7.29
CA ARG A 84 -15.28 9.68 7.68
C ARG A 84 -15.12 8.30 7.03
N ASP A 85 -14.43 8.21 5.91
CA ASP A 85 -14.33 6.97 5.15
C ASP A 85 -13.65 5.83 5.92
N LYS A 86 -12.78 6.16 6.88
CA LYS A 86 -12.17 5.17 7.79
C LYS A 86 -13.21 4.34 8.55
N PHE A 87 -14.41 4.88 8.79
CA PHE A 87 -15.47 4.17 9.51
C PHE A 87 -16.17 3.07 8.67
N ARG A 88 -15.99 3.08 7.34
CA ARG A 88 -16.44 1.96 6.49
C ARG A 88 -15.74 0.65 6.87
N TYR A 89 -14.55 0.75 7.45
CA TYR A 89 -13.71 -0.40 7.81
C TYR A 89 -13.79 -0.75 9.31
N GLN A 90 -14.74 -0.17 10.06
CA GLN A 90 -14.81 -0.33 11.51
C GLN A 90 -15.05 -1.77 11.97
N SER A 91 -15.70 -2.60 11.14
CA SER A 91 -15.97 -4.02 11.43
C SER A 91 -15.03 -4.97 10.67
N ALA A 92 -14.08 -4.45 9.88
CA ALA A 92 -13.16 -5.26 9.12
C ALA A 92 -11.95 -5.66 9.96
N GLU A 93 -11.38 -6.82 9.62
CA GLU A 93 -10.16 -7.35 10.22
C GLU A 93 -9.17 -7.69 9.11
N PHE A 94 -7.93 -7.22 9.27
CA PHE A 94 -6.87 -7.43 8.31
C PHE A 94 -5.59 -7.89 9.02
N GLN A 95 -4.78 -8.68 8.32
CA GLN A 95 -3.43 -9.02 8.75
C GLN A 95 -2.39 -8.09 8.16
N ALA A 96 -2.70 -7.50 7.00
CA ALA A 96 -1.86 -6.49 6.37
C ALA A 96 -2.69 -5.29 5.92
N ILE A 97 -2.26 -4.10 6.32
CA ILE A 97 -2.83 -2.82 5.88
C ILE A 97 -1.72 -1.99 5.26
N LEU A 98 -1.95 -1.58 4.01
CA LEU A 98 -0.93 -0.90 3.23
C LEU A 98 -1.47 0.43 2.71
N PHE A 99 -0.62 1.44 2.67
CA PHE A 99 -0.96 2.77 2.15
C PHE A 99 -0.02 3.13 1.02
N ASP A 100 -0.58 3.37 -0.15
CA ASP A 100 0.15 4.00 -1.23
C ASP A 100 -0.04 5.51 -1.18
N GLU A 101 1.02 6.26 -1.42
CA GLU A 101 1.07 7.72 -1.27
C GLU A 101 0.64 8.18 0.13
N LEU A 102 1.26 7.62 1.17
CA LEU A 102 0.90 7.86 2.58
C LEU A 102 0.87 9.34 2.96
N THR A 103 1.71 10.19 2.36
CA THR A 103 1.74 11.63 2.62
C THR A 103 0.48 12.38 2.18
N GLN A 104 -0.41 11.74 1.44
CA GLN A 104 -1.71 12.30 1.09
C GLN A 104 -2.78 12.06 2.17
N PHE A 105 -2.46 11.30 3.24
CA PHE A 105 -3.44 10.95 4.26
C PHE A 105 -3.23 11.72 5.57
N PRO A 106 -4.33 12.13 6.23
CA PRO A 106 -4.27 12.61 7.60
C PRO A 106 -3.76 11.52 8.55
N GLN A 107 -2.91 11.89 9.50
CA GLN A 107 -2.38 10.96 10.52
C GLN A 107 -3.49 10.21 11.28
N ALA A 108 -4.62 10.88 11.54
CA ALA A 108 -5.75 10.30 12.26
C ALA A 108 -6.35 9.09 11.54
N SER A 109 -6.46 9.13 10.21
CA SER A 109 -6.96 8.01 9.40
C SER A 109 -5.99 6.83 9.43
N TYR A 110 -4.70 7.09 9.25
CA TYR A 110 -3.66 6.08 9.36
C TYR A 110 -3.65 5.41 10.74
N ARG A 111 -3.70 6.19 11.82
CA ARG A 111 -3.72 5.67 13.20
C ARG A 111 -4.97 4.86 13.52
N TYR A 112 -6.13 5.28 13.04
CA TYR A 112 -7.38 4.57 13.24
C TYR A 112 -7.32 3.13 12.70
N LEU A 113 -6.71 2.94 11.53
CA LEU A 113 -6.66 1.64 10.89
C LEU A 113 -5.73 0.62 11.58
N PHE A 114 -4.82 1.05 12.46
CA PHE A 114 -4.11 0.11 13.33
C PHE A 114 -5.07 -0.75 14.18
N SER A 115 -6.20 -0.18 14.58
CA SER A 115 -7.21 -0.92 15.33
C SER A 115 -7.92 -2.00 14.53
N ARG A 116 -7.66 -2.09 13.23
CA ARG A 116 -8.21 -3.11 12.32
C ARG A 116 -7.25 -4.26 12.07
N LEU A 117 -6.03 -4.19 12.56
CA LEU A 117 -5.10 -5.31 12.53
C LEU A 117 -5.52 -6.36 13.56
N ARG A 118 -5.70 -7.61 13.12
CA ARG A 118 -6.09 -8.74 13.94
C ARG A 118 -5.28 -9.97 13.57
N ARG A 119 -4.94 -10.79 14.57
CA ARG A 119 -4.33 -12.10 14.33
C ARG A 119 -5.38 -13.07 13.86
N LEU A 120 -5.00 -13.95 12.95
CA LEU A 120 -5.78 -15.16 12.63
C LEU A 120 -5.56 -16.19 13.73
N GLU A 121 -6.64 -16.84 14.15
CA GLU A 121 -6.56 -17.91 15.12
C GLU A 121 -5.80 -19.11 14.54
N GLY A 122 -4.86 -19.64 15.32
CA GLY A 122 -4.07 -20.81 14.92
C GLY A 122 -3.03 -20.58 13.82
N VAL A 123 -2.82 -19.33 13.38
CA VAL A 123 -1.87 -18.99 12.30
C VAL A 123 -0.87 -17.96 12.77
N ASP A 124 0.41 -18.29 12.69
CA ASP A 124 1.50 -17.38 13.07
C ASP A 124 2.03 -16.59 11.86
N ILE A 125 1.24 -15.62 11.40
CA ILE A 125 1.70 -14.62 10.43
C ILE A 125 1.81 -13.25 11.08
N PRO A 126 2.79 -12.44 10.68
CA PRO A 126 2.98 -11.13 11.29
C PRO A 126 1.90 -10.14 10.85
N LEU A 127 1.37 -9.36 11.79
CA LEU A 127 0.57 -8.20 11.47
C LEU A 127 1.45 -7.11 10.86
N ARG A 128 1.04 -6.55 9.72
CA ARG A 128 1.83 -5.57 8.98
C ARG A 128 1.07 -4.29 8.69
N MET A 129 1.70 -3.16 9.00
CA MET A 129 1.32 -1.85 8.49
C MET A 129 2.46 -1.35 7.62
N ARG A 130 2.25 -1.30 6.31
CA ARG A 130 3.26 -0.85 5.34
C ARG A 130 2.78 0.38 4.61
N ALA A 131 3.71 1.14 4.06
CA ALA A 131 3.36 2.32 3.28
C ALA A 131 4.43 2.62 2.24
N ALA A 132 4.01 3.27 1.18
CA ALA A 132 4.86 3.88 0.18
C ALA A 132 4.50 5.35 0.03
N SER A 133 5.46 6.21 -0.26
CA SER A 133 5.18 7.61 -0.59
C SER A 133 6.37 8.31 -1.21
N ASN A 134 6.06 9.34 -1.99
CA ASN A 134 6.98 10.40 -2.34
C ASN A 134 7.02 11.46 -1.22
N PRO A 135 8.06 12.31 -1.15
CA PRO A 135 8.04 13.49 -0.30
C PRO A 135 6.98 14.50 -0.75
N GLY A 136 6.53 15.34 0.16
CA GLY A 136 5.48 16.34 -0.11
C GLY A 136 4.09 15.88 0.29
N GLY A 137 3.09 16.73 0.04
CA GLY A 137 1.69 16.47 0.40
C GLY A 137 1.32 16.87 1.84
N GLU A 138 0.01 16.84 2.15
CA GLU A 138 -0.58 17.26 3.42
C GLU A 138 0.02 16.53 4.63
N GLY A 139 0.33 15.26 4.48
CA GLY A 139 0.86 14.41 5.55
C GLY A 139 2.37 14.34 5.64
N HIS A 140 3.12 15.13 4.87
CA HIS A 140 4.58 15.04 4.81
C HIS A 140 5.24 15.08 6.18
N GLU A 141 4.91 16.08 7.00
CA GLU A 141 5.55 16.30 8.30
C GLU A 141 5.29 15.18 9.29
N TRP A 142 4.05 14.68 9.41
CA TRP A 142 3.79 13.59 10.34
C TRP A 142 4.41 12.26 9.86
N VAL A 143 4.51 12.03 8.55
CA VAL A 143 5.18 10.86 7.99
C VAL A 143 6.68 10.91 8.26
N ARG A 144 7.32 12.05 8.00
CA ARG A 144 8.73 12.29 8.30
C ARG A 144 9.02 12.09 9.79
N GLN A 145 8.22 12.73 10.67
CA GLN A 145 8.36 12.59 12.12
C GLN A 145 8.25 11.13 12.55
N ARG A 146 7.23 10.42 12.05
CA ARG A 146 6.94 9.05 12.45
C ARG A 146 7.98 8.03 12.01
N PHE A 147 8.48 8.12 10.79
CA PHE A 147 9.32 7.06 10.19
C PHE A 147 10.79 7.41 10.17
N MET A 148 11.15 8.67 10.01
CA MET A 148 12.56 9.09 9.90
C MET A 148 13.13 9.58 11.21
N ILE A 149 12.36 10.33 12.01
CA ILE A 149 12.85 10.93 13.27
C ILE A 149 12.63 9.96 14.43
N GLU A 150 11.38 9.56 14.69
CA GLU A 150 11.03 8.66 15.78
C GLU A 150 11.15 7.17 15.43
N GLY A 151 11.23 6.86 14.13
CA GLY A 151 11.16 5.50 13.61
C GLY A 151 12.17 4.55 14.21
N PRO A 152 13.48 4.89 14.20
CA PRO A 152 14.53 4.03 14.72
C PRO A 152 14.28 3.58 16.16
N ASP A 153 13.90 4.50 17.04
CA ASP A 153 13.68 4.22 18.47
C ASP A 153 12.41 3.38 18.73
N LYS A 154 11.50 3.35 17.77
CA LYS A 154 10.19 2.65 17.87
C LYS A 154 10.09 1.43 16.97
N GLY A 155 11.21 0.94 16.46
CA GLY A 155 11.25 -0.25 15.58
C GLY A 155 10.52 -0.06 14.25
N ARG A 156 10.36 1.17 13.77
CA ARG A 156 9.76 1.48 12.48
C ARG A 156 10.85 1.65 11.44
N VAL A 157 10.75 0.90 10.36
CA VAL A 157 11.76 0.89 9.30
C VAL A 157 11.37 1.87 8.21
N PHE A 158 12.28 2.76 7.83
CA PHE A 158 12.23 3.56 6.63
C PHE A 158 13.23 3.00 5.62
N ILE A 159 12.77 2.68 4.42
CA ILE A 159 13.58 2.19 3.32
C ILE A 159 13.58 3.29 2.25
N PRO A 160 14.71 3.97 2.01
CA PRO A 160 14.79 4.96 0.94
C PRO A 160 14.69 4.28 -0.42
N ALA A 161 13.97 4.91 -1.35
CA ALA A 161 13.90 4.51 -2.75
C ALA A 161 14.49 5.63 -3.61
N LYS A 162 15.54 5.31 -4.35
CA LYS A 162 16.16 6.21 -5.34
C LYS A 162 15.71 5.80 -6.73
N LEU A 163 15.80 6.71 -7.68
CA LEU A 163 15.54 6.42 -9.07
C LEU A 163 16.47 5.31 -9.58
N SER A 164 17.75 5.36 -9.18
CA SER A 164 18.78 4.36 -9.51
C SER A 164 18.50 2.96 -8.96
N ASP A 165 17.57 2.81 -8.03
CA ASP A 165 17.24 1.50 -7.44
C ASP A 165 16.27 0.71 -8.33
N ASN A 166 15.69 1.33 -9.37
CA ASN A 166 14.79 0.67 -10.31
C ASN A 166 15.52 0.27 -11.60
N PRO A 167 15.88 -1.02 -11.75
CA PRO A 167 16.61 -1.47 -12.94
C PRO A 167 15.75 -1.55 -14.21
N TYR A 168 14.43 -1.40 -14.09
CA TYR A 168 13.48 -1.49 -15.21
C TYR A 168 13.10 -0.13 -15.79
N LEU A 169 13.62 0.96 -15.22
CA LEU A 169 13.33 2.32 -15.67
C LEU A 169 14.50 2.86 -16.50
N ASP A 170 14.20 3.41 -17.66
CA ASP A 170 15.18 4.23 -18.37
C ASP A 170 15.36 5.55 -17.60
N GLN A 171 16.45 5.61 -16.85
CA GLN A 171 16.73 6.74 -15.96
C GLN A 171 16.94 8.04 -16.74
N ALA A 172 17.60 7.97 -17.90
CA ALA A 172 17.91 9.16 -18.69
C ALA A 172 16.63 9.78 -19.29
N GLU A 173 15.74 8.96 -19.82
CA GLU A 173 14.44 9.41 -20.35
C GLU A 173 13.57 9.98 -19.23
N TYR A 174 13.55 9.34 -18.07
CA TYR A 174 12.76 9.79 -16.93
C TYR A 174 13.28 11.08 -16.31
N GLU A 175 14.62 11.24 -16.17
CA GLU A 175 15.23 12.49 -15.71
C GLU A 175 14.99 13.64 -16.68
N ALA A 176 15.04 13.38 -17.99
CA ALA A 176 14.68 14.36 -19.00
C ALA A 176 13.22 14.83 -18.85
N SER A 177 12.29 13.91 -18.62
CA SER A 177 10.87 14.23 -18.38
C SER A 177 10.66 15.04 -17.11
N LEU A 178 11.42 14.79 -16.04
CA LEU A 178 11.34 15.56 -14.79
C LEU A 178 11.95 16.97 -14.94
N SER A 179 12.89 17.18 -15.85
CA SER A 179 13.50 18.49 -16.08
C SER A 179 12.59 19.49 -16.80
N GLU A 180 11.47 19.00 -17.36
CA GLU A 180 10.43 19.82 -18.00
C GLU A 180 9.36 20.33 -17.01
N LEU A 181 9.41 19.89 -15.73
CA LEU A 181 8.48 20.32 -14.66
C LEU A 181 9.02 21.51 -13.87
#